data_26eca4573e478c1c0188a3149b2d1edc
#
_entry.id   26eca4573e478c1c0188a3149b2d1edc
#
_cell.length_a   1.000
_cell.length_b   1.000
_cell.length_c   1.000
_cell.angle_alpha   90.00
_cell.angle_beta   90.00
_cell.angle_gamma   90.00
#
_symmetry.space_group_name_H-M   'P 1'
#
loop_
_entity.id
_entity.type
_entity.pdbx_description
1 polymer ?
#
loop_
_entity_poly.entity_id
_entity_poly.type
_entity_poly.pdbx_seq_one_letter_code
_entity_poly.pdbx_strand_id
1 'polypeptide(L)'
;MRKFCLQFLTSSVVVSVLFSGCTEDFLQTSTESPENGVEFSVKVSSPTAEGATFLITNNGQDRNTWYGFAYDDVSTPVQAAINRKVHELSALEGGFAGALERGSKRIRIADGLSPATKYVYVVFGLTPEGTVYGKPASCEFKTEHPDIRFSLEISGETASSAEISVTPSGECEWYGFVTEDLISDAAELFRTKVASLEDVQSVLCSGKKSVTFGELPASKKLRVIVSGLDAEGTVFGTPTTLEFRLTPDA
;
A
#
# COMPACT_ATOMS: atom_id res chain seq x y z
N MET A 1 29.09 29.05 68.59
CA MET A 1 28.47 29.13 67.22
C MET A 1 28.52 27.76 66.53
N ARG A 2 27.45 27.01 66.61
CA ARG A 2 27.39 25.67 66.04
C ARG A 2 26.79 25.76 64.67
N LYS A 3 27.51 25.33 63.62
CA LYS A 3 27.02 25.21 62.25
C LYS A 3 26.27 23.86 62.12
N PHE A 4 24.97 23.93 61.90
CA PHE A 4 24.15 22.78 61.51
C PHE A 4 24.32 22.53 60.00
N CYS A 5 24.81 21.34 59.68
CA CYS A 5 24.83 20.83 58.29
C CYS A 5 23.49 20.13 58.04
N LEU A 6 22.67 20.70 57.19
CA LEU A 6 21.38 20.14 56.82
C LEU A 6 21.57 19.22 55.59
N GLN A 7 21.53 17.91 55.85
CA GLN A 7 21.46 16.90 54.76
C GLN A 7 20.05 16.89 54.19
N PHE A 8 19.92 17.27 52.94
CA PHE A 8 18.69 17.05 52.16
C PHE A 8 18.67 15.60 51.71
N LEU A 9 17.84 14.77 52.35
CA LEU A 9 17.38 13.49 51.80
C LEU A 9 16.32 13.80 50.75
N THR A 10 16.67 13.70 49.49
CA THR A 10 15.70 13.66 48.40
C THR A 10 15.06 12.28 48.37
N SER A 11 13.90 12.16 49.01
CA SER A 11 13.03 11.00 48.89
C SER A 11 12.40 11.04 47.50
N SER A 12 12.88 10.17 46.62
CA SER A 12 12.28 9.96 45.30
C SER A 12 10.99 9.17 45.53
N VAL A 13 9.86 9.88 45.55
CA VAL A 13 8.54 9.26 45.54
C VAL A 13 8.30 8.74 44.11
N VAL A 14 8.47 7.43 43.96
CA VAL A 14 8.00 6.73 42.75
C VAL A 14 6.48 6.67 42.83
N VAL A 15 5.83 7.58 42.14
CA VAL A 15 4.38 7.51 41.92
C VAL A 15 4.14 6.41 40.91
N SER A 16 3.81 5.22 41.40
CA SER A 16 3.29 4.14 40.55
C SER A 16 1.86 4.51 40.12
N VAL A 17 1.72 5.13 38.96
CA VAL A 17 0.42 5.32 38.33
C VAL A 17 0.01 3.99 37.74
N LEU A 18 -0.87 3.29 38.45
CA LEU A 18 -1.55 2.10 37.90
C LEU A 18 -2.54 2.57 36.84
N PHE A 19 -2.12 2.60 35.57
CA PHE A 19 -3.04 2.67 34.46
C PHE A 19 -3.62 1.28 34.24
N SER A 20 -4.83 1.09 34.73
CA SER A 20 -5.69 -0.04 34.39
C SER A 20 -6.11 0.07 32.93
N GLY A 21 -5.57 -0.80 32.08
CA GLY A 21 -6.05 -1.01 30.74
C GLY A 21 -5.41 -0.13 29.67
N CYS A 22 -4.18 -0.47 29.28
CA CYS A 22 -3.66 -0.23 27.94
C CYS A 22 -2.40 -1.05 27.73
N THR A 23 -2.29 -1.66 26.62
CA THR A 23 -1.26 -2.55 26.09
C THR A 23 0.12 -1.91 25.89
N GLU A 24 0.45 -0.82 26.57
CA GLU A 24 1.70 -0.07 26.36
C GLU A 24 2.90 -0.56 27.17
N ASP A 25 2.67 -1.37 28.22
CA ASP A 25 3.74 -1.78 29.14
C ASP A 25 4.50 -3.05 28.73
N PHE A 26 4.25 -3.60 27.53
CA PHE A 26 4.84 -4.88 27.14
C PHE A 26 6.29 -4.77 26.64
N LEU A 27 6.75 -3.58 26.28
CA LEU A 27 8.10 -3.37 25.80
C LEU A 27 8.97 -2.69 26.85
N GLN A 28 9.60 -3.46 27.69
CA GLN A 28 10.78 -2.98 28.37
C GLN A 28 11.90 -2.82 27.33
N THR A 29 12.19 -1.58 26.95
CA THR A 29 13.42 -1.26 26.24
C THR A 29 14.55 -1.46 27.24
N SER A 30 15.17 -2.62 27.25
CA SER A 30 16.34 -2.87 28.08
C SER A 30 17.48 -1.98 27.57
N THR A 31 17.88 -1.01 28.37
CA THR A 31 19.01 -0.12 28.08
C THR A 31 20.38 -0.82 28.17
N GLU A 32 20.39 -2.09 28.57
CA GLU A 32 21.61 -2.90 28.75
C GLU A 32 21.72 -4.10 27.80
N SER A 33 20.98 -4.11 26.69
CA SER A 33 21.16 -5.16 25.69
C SER A 33 22.58 -5.07 25.11
N PRO A 34 23.29 -6.20 24.93
CA PRO A 34 24.59 -6.24 24.24
C PRO A 34 24.49 -5.80 22.79
N GLU A 35 23.31 -5.54 22.32
CA GLU A 35 22.95 -5.11 20.97
C GLU A 35 22.60 -3.61 20.89
N ASN A 36 22.87 -2.84 21.94
CA ASN A 36 22.85 -1.38 21.89
C ASN A 36 23.84 -0.89 20.82
N GLY A 37 23.33 -0.11 19.87
CA GLY A 37 24.09 0.37 18.71
C GLY A 37 23.87 -0.44 17.43
N VAL A 38 23.03 -1.48 17.45
CA VAL A 38 22.57 -2.12 16.21
C VAL A 38 21.61 -1.19 15.50
N GLU A 39 21.94 -0.87 14.25
CA GLU A 39 21.10 -0.09 13.35
C GLU A 39 20.68 -0.96 12.18
N PHE A 40 19.41 -0.90 11.85
CA PHE A 40 18.85 -1.56 10.67
C PHE A 40 18.70 -0.56 9.53
N SER A 41 18.74 -1.07 8.32
CA SER A 41 18.27 -0.34 7.16
C SER A 41 17.39 -1.26 6.31
N VAL A 42 16.39 -0.67 5.68
CA VAL A 42 15.48 -1.39 4.80
C VAL A 42 15.27 -0.60 3.52
N LYS A 43 15.33 -1.32 2.39
CA LYS A 43 15.02 -0.78 1.07
C LYS A 43 14.05 -1.70 0.37
N VAL A 44 12.99 -1.12 -0.18
CA VAL A 44 12.06 -1.84 -1.03
C VAL A 44 12.63 -1.94 -2.44
N SER A 45 12.37 -3.07 -3.08
CA SER A 45 12.62 -3.27 -4.51
C SER A 45 11.49 -4.11 -5.10
N SER A 46 11.17 -3.87 -6.36
CA SER A 46 10.19 -4.66 -7.11
C SER A 46 8.86 -4.86 -6.35
N PRO A 47 8.13 -3.78 -6.02
CA PRO A 47 6.74 -3.95 -5.59
C PRO A 47 5.95 -4.62 -6.72
N THR A 48 4.94 -5.41 -6.35
CA THR A 48 3.94 -6.02 -7.22
C THR A 48 2.55 -5.64 -6.74
N ALA A 49 1.51 -6.11 -7.38
CA ALA A 49 0.14 -5.84 -6.92
C ALA A 49 -0.15 -6.41 -5.52
N GLU A 50 0.45 -7.53 -5.16
CA GLU A 50 0.12 -8.26 -3.92
C GLU A 50 1.32 -8.46 -2.99
N GLY A 51 2.48 -7.90 -3.36
CA GLY A 51 3.70 -8.15 -2.62
C GLY A 51 4.82 -7.14 -2.89
N ALA A 52 5.97 -7.37 -2.26
CA ALA A 52 7.19 -6.60 -2.50
C ALA A 52 8.43 -7.37 -2.04
N THR A 53 9.59 -6.97 -2.51
CA THR A 53 10.88 -7.47 -2.06
C THR A 53 11.61 -6.39 -1.26
N PHE A 54 12.16 -6.77 -0.11
CA PHE A 54 12.89 -5.89 0.79
C PHE A 54 14.32 -6.37 0.95
N LEU A 55 15.26 -5.45 0.88
CA LEU A 55 16.65 -5.67 1.27
C LEU A 55 16.85 -5.10 2.67
N ILE A 56 17.07 -5.97 3.63
CA ILE A 56 17.35 -5.62 5.02
C ILE A 56 18.84 -5.78 5.26
N THR A 57 19.46 -4.75 5.84
CA THR A 57 20.84 -4.80 6.32
C THR A 57 20.91 -4.31 7.75
N ASN A 58 21.87 -4.81 8.52
CA ASN A 58 22.19 -4.30 9.85
C ASN A 58 23.72 -4.14 9.97
N ASN A 59 24.13 -3.22 10.85
CA ASN A 59 25.55 -2.99 11.15
C ASN A 59 26.10 -3.96 12.19
N GLY A 60 25.23 -4.85 12.71
CA GLY A 60 25.61 -5.93 13.62
C GLY A 60 26.09 -7.17 12.87
N GLN A 61 26.59 -8.14 13.61
CA GLN A 61 27.01 -9.41 13.07
C GLN A 61 25.80 -10.33 12.82
N ASP A 62 26.02 -11.44 12.09
CA ASP A 62 24.96 -12.41 11.73
C ASP A 62 24.23 -13.08 12.89
N ARG A 63 24.62 -12.81 14.13
CA ARG A 63 23.94 -13.30 15.36
C ARG A 63 22.75 -12.44 15.78
N ASN A 64 22.64 -11.20 15.29
CA ASN A 64 21.53 -10.34 15.65
C ASN A 64 20.23 -10.84 15.02
N THR A 65 19.25 -11.09 15.87
CA THR A 65 17.91 -11.50 15.46
C THR A 65 17.03 -10.29 15.26
N TRP A 66 16.13 -10.36 14.30
CA TRP A 66 15.22 -9.29 14.00
C TRP A 66 13.89 -9.81 13.43
N TYR A 67 12.90 -8.96 13.43
CA TYR A 67 11.61 -9.19 12.79
C TYR A 67 11.25 -8.02 11.87
N GLY A 68 10.54 -8.34 10.78
CA GLY A 68 10.03 -7.33 9.85
C GLY A 68 8.62 -7.64 9.41
N PHE A 69 7.81 -6.61 9.21
CA PHE A 69 6.42 -6.72 8.77
C PHE A 69 5.97 -5.47 8.02
N ALA A 70 4.93 -5.63 7.20
CA ALA A 70 4.24 -4.51 6.53
C ALA A 70 2.92 -4.20 7.25
N TYR A 71 2.50 -2.92 7.21
CA TYR A 71 1.17 -2.48 7.65
C TYR A 71 0.70 -1.31 6.76
N ASP A 72 -0.60 -1.18 6.61
CA ASP A 72 -1.28 -0.25 5.68
C ASP A 72 -1.74 1.07 6.33
N ASP A 73 -1.91 1.10 7.65
CA ASP A 73 -2.20 2.35 8.35
C ASP A 73 -0.94 3.22 8.48
N VAL A 74 -0.60 3.92 7.40
CA VAL A 74 0.60 4.79 7.34
C VAL A 74 0.56 5.95 8.35
N SER A 75 -0.58 6.22 8.98
CA SER A 75 -0.73 7.22 10.05
C SER A 75 -0.27 6.69 11.41
N THR A 76 -0.22 5.38 11.58
CA THR A 76 0.25 4.76 12.84
C THR A 76 1.75 4.98 13.01
N PRO A 77 2.21 5.58 14.12
CA PRO A 77 3.63 5.71 14.42
C PRO A 77 4.33 4.35 14.44
N VAL A 78 5.55 4.30 13.88
CA VAL A 78 6.35 3.06 13.78
C VAL A 78 6.46 2.32 15.11
N GLN A 79 6.70 3.05 16.21
CA GLN A 79 6.83 2.43 17.53
C GLN A 79 5.52 1.78 18.00
N ALA A 80 4.37 2.41 17.75
CA ALA A 80 3.07 1.84 18.08
C ALA A 80 2.78 0.57 17.26
N ALA A 81 3.15 0.56 15.99
CA ALA A 81 3.03 -0.60 15.13
C ALA A 81 3.93 -1.76 15.63
N ILE A 82 5.18 -1.46 16.04
CA ILE A 82 6.09 -2.45 16.63
C ILE A 82 5.47 -3.05 17.89
N ASN A 83 4.99 -2.22 18.82
CA ASN A 83 4.42 -2.66 20.09
C ASN A 83 3.24 -3.62 19.87
N ARG A 84 2.32 -3.25 18.97
CA ARG A 84 1.19 -4.10 18.58
C ARG A 84 1.66 -5.44 18.01
N LYS A 85 2.65 -5.42 17.11
CA LYS A 85 3.16 -6.64 16.47
C LYS A 85 3.87 -7.56 17.46
N VAL A 86 4.64 -7.03 18.38
CA VAL A 86 5.30 -7.82 19.44
C VAL A 86 4.23 -8.49 20.34
N HIS A 87 3.17 -7.76 20.69
CA HIS A 87 2.06 -8.35 21.44
C HIS A 87 1.38 -9.49 20.67
N GLU A 88 1.13 -9.32 19.38
CA GLU A 88 0.58 -10.38 18.51
C GLU A 88 1.49 -11.62 18.48
N LEU A 89 2.81 -11.41 18.30
CA LEU A 89 3.79 -12.50 18.26
C LEU A 89 3.88 -13.25 19.59
N SER A 90 3.74 -12.54 20.72
CA SER A 90 3.79 -13.16 22.05
C SER A 90 2.63 -14.13 22.31
N ALA A 91 1.51 -13.95 21.61
CA ALA A 91 0.33 -14.80 21.72
C ALA A 91 0.37 -16.05 20.80
N LEU A 92 1.38 -16.14 19.92
CA LEU A 92 1.52 -17.29 19.04
C LEU A 92 2.07 -18.51 19.77
N GLU A 93 1.58 -19.68 19.39
CA GLU A 93 2.15 -20.95 19.84
C GLU A 93 3.60 -21.09 19.33
N GLY A 94 4.56 -21.25 20.26
CA GLY A 94 6.00 -21.25 19.95
C GLY A 94 6.69 -19.89 20.11
N GLY A 95 5.95 -18.83 20.42
CA GLY A 95 6.51 -17.51 20.75
C GLY A 95 7.31 -16.88 19.61
N PHE A 96 8.30 -16.08 19.96
CA PHE A 96 9.07 -15.28 18.99
C PHE A 96 10.06 -16.09 18.16
N ALA A 97 10.63 -17.16 18.71
CA ALA A 97 11.80 -17.85 18.13
C ALA A 97 11.58 -18.34 16.69
N GLY A 98 10.37 -18.79 16.37
CA GLY A 98 10.01 -19.28 15.04
C GLY A 98 9.82 -18.19 13.97
N ALA A 99 9.67 -16.94 14.40
CA ALA A 99 9.40 -15.81 13.52
C ALA A 99 10.65 -14.95 13.22
N LEU A 100 11.76 -15.19 13.96
CA LEU A 100 12.93 -14.34 13.88
C LEU A 100 13.83 -14.66 12.68
N GLU A 101 14.32 -13.60 12.07
CA GLU A 101 15.33 -13.61 11.03
C GLU A 101 16.72 -13.24 11.60
N ARG A 102 17.80 -13.50 10.85
CA ARG A 102 19.18 -13.19 11.26
C ARG A 102 19.97 -12.57 10.11
N GLY A 103 20.92 -11.72 10.49
CA GLY A 103 21.85 -11.11 9.55
C GLY A 103 21.20 -10.21 8.51
N SER A 104 21.96 -9.82 7.50
CA SER A 104 21.41 -9.10 6.35
C SER A 104 20.72 -10.06 5.39
N LYS A 105 19.51 -9.71 4.94
CA LYS A 105 18.69 -10.65 4.19
C LYS A 105 17.81 -9.93 3.16
N ARG A 106 17.47 -10.65 2.10
CA ARG A 106 16.40 -10.27 1.18
C ARG A 106 15.13 -11.02 1.59
N ILE A 107 14.08 -10.27 1.91
CA ILE A 107 12.76 -10.82 2.24
C ILE A 107 11.82 -10.53 1.09
N ARG A 108 11.05 -11.53 0.70
CA ARG A 108 9.97 -11.38 -0.28
C ARG A 108 8.64 -11.67 0.39
N ILE A 109 7.76 -10.68 0.37
CA ILE A 109 6.32 -10.88 0.58
C ILE A 109 5.77 -11.20 -0.80
N ALA A 110 5.33 -12.43 -1.01
CA ALA A 110 4.89 -12.90 -2.33
C ALA A 110 3.43 -12.54 -2.61
N ASP A 111 2.60 -12.53 -1.57
CA ASP A 111 1.14 -12.29 -1.61
C ASP A 111 0.65 -11.75 -0.28
N GLY A 112 -0.65 -11.42 -0.21
CA GLY A 112 -1.31 -10.99 1.03
C GLY A 112 -1.31 -9.47 1.24
N LEU A 113 -0.70 -8.68 0.35
CA LEU A 113 -0.87 -7.23 0.32
C LEU A 113 -2.01 -6.86 -0.63
N SER A 114 -2.74 -5.81 -0.30
CA SER A 114 -3.77 -5.26 -1.18
C SER A 114 -3.14 -4.47 -2.33
N PRO A 115 -3.67 -4.57 -3.55
CA PRO A 115 -3.19 -3.79 -4.70
C PRO A 115 -3.37 -2.29 -4.50
N ALA A 116 -2.56 -1.51 -5.19
CA ALA A 116 -2.59 -0.04 -5.22
C ALA A 116 -2.58 0.64 -3.84
N THR A 117 -2.12 -0.07 -2.82
CA THR A 117 -2.21 0.33 -1.41
C THR A 117 -0.86 0.80 -0.89
N LYS A 118 -0.87 1.87 -0.09
CA LYS A 118 0.33 2.37 0.60
C LYS A 118 0.58 1.55 1.85
N TYR A 119 1.82 1.17 2.05
CA TYR A 119 2.31 0.40 3.20
C TYR A 119 3.54 1.03 3.80
N VAL A 120 3.75 0.77 5.08
CA VAL A 120 5.03 0.94 5.75
C VAL A 120 5.59 -0.44 6.07
N TYR A 121 6.79 -0.75 5.59
CA TYR A 121 7.54 -1.92 6.04
C TYR A 121 8.51 -1.51 7.13
N VAL A 122 8.46 -2.21 8.26
CA VAL A 122 9.29 -1.96 9.44
C VAL A 122 10.17 -3.15 9.73
N VAL A 123 11.41 -2.89 10.13
CA VAL A 123 12.34 -3.88 10.66
C VAL A 123 12.91 -3.40 11.99
N PHE A 124 13.02 -4.28 12.97
CA PHE A 124 13.52 -3.99 14.31
C PHE A 124 14.17 -5.21 14.94
N GLY A 125 15.14 -4.97 15.82
CA GLY A 125 15.77 -6.03 16.60
C GLY A 125 14.77 -6.63 17.60
N LEU A 126 14.71 -7.95 17.64
CA LEU A 126 13.85 -8.70 18.55
C LEU A 126 14.58 -9.95 19.01
N THR A 127 14.67 -10.13 20.35
CA THR A 127 15.27 -11.35 20.90
C THR A 127 14.26 -12.50 20.96
N PRO A 128 14.71 -13.76 21.10
CA PRO A 128 13.82 -14.90 21.32
C PRO A 128 12.93 -14.76 22.56
N GLU A 129 13.33 -13.96 23.52
CA GLU A 129 12.61 -13.67 24.78
C GLU A 129 11.59 -12.52 24.61
N GLY A 130 11.53 -11.87 23.42
CA GLY A 130 10.59 -10.80 23.12
C GLY A 130 11.09 -9.40 23.45
N THR A 131 12.38 -9.22 23.74
CA THR A 131 12.94 -7.89 23.99
C THR A 131 13.26 -7.19 22.66
N VAL A 132 12.70 -5.99 22.49
CA VAL A 132 13.02 -5.11 21.33
C VAL A 132 14.32 -4.37 21.63
N TYR A 133 15.20 -4.30 20.63
CA TYR A 133 16.50 -3.63 20.75
C TYR A 133 16.93 -2.94 19.45
N GLY A 134 17.98 -2.14 19.55
CA GLY A 134 18.55 -1.43 18.43
C GLY A 134 17.66 -0.30 17.92
N LYS A 135 18.09 0.31 16.82
CA LYS A 135 17.34 1.37 16.15
C LYS A 135 16.52 0.77 15.01
N PRO A 136 15.19 0.80 15.06
CA PRO A 136 14.35 0.30 13.98
C PRO A 136 14.54 1.11 12.69
N ALA A 137 14.25 0.47 11.57
CA ALA A 137 14.19 1.13 10.26
C ALA A 137 12.84 0.87 9.61
N SER A 138 12.39 1.83 8.80
CA SER A 138 11.17 1.70 8.03
C SER A 138 11.32 2.28 6.64
N CYS A 139 10.52 1.78 5.69
CA CYS A 139 10.36 2.38 4.38
C CYS A 139 8.89 2.34 3.97
N GLU A 140 8.43 3.43 3.37
CA GLU A 140 7.11 3.49 2.73
C GLU A 140 7.21 2.95 1.31
N PHE A 141 6.16 2.28 0.87
CA PHE A 141 6.01 1.84 -0.52
C PHE A 141 4.53 1.75 -0.88
N LYS A 142 4.24 1.73 -2.18
CA LYS A 142 2.90 1.45 -2.71
C LYS A 142 2.99 0.18 -3.54
N THR A 143 2.05 -0.74 -3.36
CA THR A 143 1.88 -1.89 -4.24
C THR A 143 1.42 -1.42 -5.62
N GLU A 144 1.73 -2.20 -6.65
CA GLU A 144 1.29 -1.90 -8.00
C GLU A 144 -0.23 -2.15 -8.15
N HIS A 145 -0.82 -1.59 -9.17
CA HIS A 145 -2.16 -1.94 -9.59
C HIS A 145 -2.18 -3.38 -10.13
N PRO A 146 -3.31 -4.10 -10.03
CA PRO A 146 -3.44 -5.41 -10.64
C PRO A 146 -3.42 -5.29 -12.18
N ASP A 147 -2.99 -6.37 -12.86
CA ASP A 147 -3.09 -6.47 -14.32
C ASP A 147 -4.56 -6.73 -14.69
N ILE A 148 -5.29 -5.67 -14.97
CA ILE A 148 -6.70 -5.71 -15.35
C ILE A 148 -6.85 -5.66 -16.87
N ARG A 149 -7.68 -6.56 -17.37
CA ARG A 149 -8.14 -6.58 -18.77
C ARG A 149 -9.62 -6.25 -18.83
N PHE A 150 -10.04 -5.63 -19.90
CA PHE A 150 -11.44 -5.26 -20.10
C PHE A 150 -12.03 -6.01 -21.29
N SER A 151 -13.29 -6.43 -21.19
CA SER A 151 -14.12 -6.86 -22.30
C SER A 151 -15.14 -5.76 -22.60
N LEU A 152 -15.26 -5.38 -23.86
CA LEU A 152 -16.13 -4.31 -24.33
C LEU A 152 -17.15 -4.87 -25.31
N GLU A 153 -18.43 -4.57 -25.11
CA GLU A 153 -19.53 -4.99 -25.97
C GLU A 153 -20.50 -3.82 -26.16
N ILE A 154 -21.01 -3.64 -27.40
CA ILE A 154 -22.10 -2.72 -27.65
C ILE A 154 -23.37 -3.39 -27.14
N SER A 155 -24.04 -2.80 -26.18
CA SER A 155 -25.29 -3.30 -25.59
C SER A 155 -26.52 -2.59 -26.11
N GLY A 156 -26.35 -1.41 -26.74
CA GLY A 156 -27.41 -0.64 -27.37
C GLY A 156 -26.84 0.47 -28.22
N GLU A 157 -27.56 0.86 -29.27
CA GLU A 157 -27.19 1.99 -30.13
C GLU A 157 -28.42 2.75 -30.65
N THR A 158 -28.22 4.03 -30.94
CA THR A 158 -29.13 4.92 -31.65
C THR A 158 -28.36 5.63 -32.76
N ALA A 159 -29.00 6.51 -33.53
CA ALA A 159 -28.32 7.31 -34.56
C ALA A 159 -27.20 8.22 -33.99
N SER A 160 -27.24 8.58 -32.70
CA SER A 160 -26.32 9.54 -32.08
C SER A 160 -25.77 9.09 -30.75
N SER A 161 -26.01 7.85 -30.33
CA SER A 161 -25.47 7.32 -29.07
C SER A 161 -25.14 5.83 -29.14
N ALA A 162 -24.19 5.39 -28.29
CA ALA A 162 -23.91 3.98 -28.10
C ALA A 162 -23.84 3.68 -26.61
N GLU A 163 -24.45 2.58 -26.19
CA GLU A 163 -24.28 2.01 -24.87
C GLU A 163 -23.21 0.90 -24.93
N ILE A 164 -22.15 1.07 -24.19
CA ILE A 164 -21.01 0.15 -24.12
C ILE A 164 -21.01 -0.56 -22.77
N SER A 165 -21.16 -1.87 -22.79
CA SER A 165 -20.99 -2.73 -21.63
C SER A 165 -19.52 -3.02 -21.41
N VAL A 166 -18.99 -2.63 -20.26
CA VAL A 166 -17.60 -2.80 -19.87
C VAL A 166 -17.54 -3.84 -18.75
N THR A 167 -16.74 -4.89 -18.95
CA THR A 167 -16.53 -5.95 -17.97
C THR A 167 -15.04 -6.09 -17.70
N PRO A 168 -14.54 -5.62 -16.55
CA PRO A 168 -13.16 -5.84 -16.14
C PRO A 168 -12.94 -7.28 -15.67
N SER A 169 -11.70 -7.78 -15.77
CA SER A 169 -11.30 -9.13 -15.33
C SER A 169 -11.23 -9.29 -13.81
N GLY A 170 -11.29 -8.20 -13.05
CA GLY A 170 -11.27 -8.15 -11.61
C GLY A 170 -11.88 -6.85 -11.10
N GLU A 171 -12.01 -6.70 -9.79
CA GLU A 171 -12.50 -5.45 -9.20
C GLU A 171 -11.51 -4.33 -9.43
N CYS A 172 -11.97 -3.23 -10.01
CA CYS A 172 -11.18 -2.02 -10.24
C CYS A 172 -12.07 -0.82 -10.55
N GLU A 173 -11.49 0.35 -10.42
CA GLU A 173 -12.02 1.58 -11.01
C GLU A 173 -11.45 1.75 -12.41
N TRP A 174 -12.24 2.36 -13.29
CA TRP A 174 -11.88 2.56 -14.68
C TRP A 174 -12.58 3.77 -15.27
N TYR A 175 -12.05 4.23 -16.40
CA TYR A 175 -12.63 5.28 -17.21
C TYR A 175 -12.66 4.86 -18.66
N GLY A 176 -13.59 5.41 -19.42
CA GLY A 176 -13.68 5.20 -20.87
C GLY A 176 -14.20 6.43 -21.60
N PHE A 177 -13.76 6.61 -22.83
CA PHE A 177 -14.21 7.67 -23.71
C PHE A 177 -14.25 7.21 -25.15
N VAL A 178 -15.00 7.94 -25.99
CA VAL A 178 -15.09 7.69 -27.44
C VAL A 178 -14.30 8.76 -28.21
N THR A 179 -13.63 8.35 -29.26
CA THR A 179 -12.85 9.22 -30.16
C THR A 179 -13.05 8.86 -31.64
N GLU A 180 -12.86 9.84 -32.54
CA GLU A 180 -12.74 9.62 -33.97
C GLU A 180 -11.31 9.26 -34.41
N ASP A 181 -10.33 9.41 -33.53
CA ASP A 181 -8.93 9.03 -33.77
C ASP A 181 -8.77 7.50 -33.69
N LEU A 182 -8.60 6.89 -34.86
CA LEU A 182 -8.44 5.44 -35.02
C LEU A 182 -6.96 5.00 -35.17
N ILE A 183 -6.03 5.97 -35.29
CA ILE A 183 -4.65 5.70 -35.69
C ILE A 183 -3.69 5.83 -34.54
N SER A 184 -3.88 6.83 -33.68
CA SER A 184 -2.98 7.10 -32.58
C SER A 184 -2.97 5.97 -31.56
N ASP A 185 -1.86 5.82 -30.85
CA ASP A 185 -1.72 4.83 -29.78
C ASP A 185 -2.78 5.03 -28.69
N ALA A 186 -3.47 3.97 -28.33
CA ALA A 186 -4.59 4.03 -27.39
C ALA A 186 -4.13 4.44 -25.98
N ALA A 187 -2.94 4.02 -25.57
CA ALA A 187 -2.42 4.34 -24.24
C ALA A 187 -1.99 5.81 -24.16
N GLU A 188 -1.43 6.35 -25.23
CA GLU A 188 -1.08 7.78 -25.32
C GLU A 188 -2.33 8.66 -25.33
N LEU A 189 -3.33 8.32 -26.16
CA LEU A 189 -4.61 9.02 -26.17
C LEU A 189 -5.29 8.98 -24.80
N PHE A 190 -5.27 7.83 -24.15
CA PHE A 190 -5.88 7.68 -22.82
C PHE A 190 -5.21 8.58 -21.78
N ARG A 191 -3.87 8.56 -21.71
CA ARG A 191 -3.11 9.43 -20.79
C ARG A 191 -3.36 10.92 -21.07
N THR A 192 -3.39 11.31 -22.34
CA THR A 192 -3.68 12.69 -22.74
C THR A 192 -5.09 13.10 -22.31
N LYS A 193 -6.07 12.21 -22.50
CA LYS A 193 -7.45 12.45 -22.06
C LYS A 193 -7.55 12.60 -20.56
N VAL A 194 -6.94 11.70 -19.80
CA VAL A 194 -6.92 11.76 -18.32
C VAL A 194 -6.26 13.05 -17.82
N ALA A 195 -5.14 13.47 -18.42
CA ALA A 195 -4.46 14.71 -18.07
C ALA A 195 -5.31 15.98 -18.32
N SER A 196 -6.36 15.89 -19.16
CA SER A 196 -7.30 16.98 -19.45
C SER A 196 -8.55 16.99 -18.55
N LEU A 197 -8.72 16.00 -17.67
CA LEU A 197 -9.86 15.94 -16.76
C LEU A 197 -9.68 16.95 -15.60
N GLU A 198 -10.71 17.72 -15.33
CA GLU A 198 -10.74 18.65 -14.20
C GLU A 198 -11.00 17.92 -12.87
N ASP A 199 -11.83 16.89 -12.91
CA ASP A 199 -12.19 16.06 -11.78
C ASP A 199 -12.23 14.59 -12.20
N VAL A 200 -11.19 13.86 -11.81
CA VAL A 200 -11.03 12.42 -12.10
C VAL A 200 -12.14 11.62 -11.42
N GLN A 201 -12.49 11.94 -10.16
CA GLN A 201 -13.44 11.15 -9.40
C GLN A 201 -14.85 11.17 -10.01
N SER A 202 -15.24 12.27 -10.63
CA SER A 202 -16.58 12.43 -11.23
C SER A 202 -16.82 11.52 -12.45
N VAL A 203 -15.76 11.02 -13.08
CA VAL A 203 -15.84 10.20 -14.30
C VAL A 203 -15.55 8.72 -14.05
N LEU A 204 -15.13 8.35 -12.86
CA LEU A 204 -14.79 6.97 -12.52
C LEU A 204 -16.01 6.05 -12.55
N CYS A 205 -15.81 4.89 -13.13
CA CYS A 205 -16.71 3.76 -13.07
C CYS A 205 -16.07 2.63 -12.26
N SER A 206 -16.87 1.83 -11.57
CA SER A 206 -16.39 0.71 -10.78
C SER A 206 -17.04 -0.59 -11.25
N GLY A 207 -16.26 -1.66 -11.32
CA GLY A 207 -16.72 -3.00 -11.68
C GLY A 207 -17.37 -3.09 -13.05
N LYS A 208 -18.22 -4.10 -13.25
CA LYS A 208 -19.00 -4.25 -14.49
C LYS A 208 -20.08 -3.18 -14.59
N LYS A 209 -20.10 -2.44 -15.70
CA LYS A 209 -21.05 -1.35 -15.90
C LYS A 209 -21.29 -1.08 -17.39
N SER A 210 -22.53 -0.70 -17.77
CA SER A 210 -22.83 -0.11 -19.08
C SER A 210 -22.79 1.41 -18.98
N VAL A 211 -22.15 2.04 -19.97
CA VAL A 211 -22.01 3.50 -20.08
C VAL A 211 -22.54 3.94 -21.41
N THR A 212 -23.41 4.96 -21.41
CA THR A 212 -23.95 5.55 -22.62
C THR A 212 -23.10 6.75 -23.04
N PHE A 213 -22.57 6.71 -24.24
CA PHE A 213 -21.91 7.82 -24.92
C PHE A 213 -22.89 8.47 -25.87
N GLY A 214 -23.22 9.73 -25.65
CA GLY A 214 -24.13 10.53 -26.45
C GLY A 214 -23.42 11.51 -27.36
N GLU A 215 -24.21 12.21 -28.22
CA GLU A 215 -23.75 13.24 -29.17
C GLU A 215 -22.67 12.75 -30.14
N LEU A 216 -22.74 11.47 -30.49
CA LEU A 216 -21.77 10.85 -31.38
C LEU A 216 -22.14 11.13 -32.84
N PRO A 217 -21.15 11.37 -33.72
CA PRO A 217 -21.39 11.61 -35.13
C PRO A 217 -21.86 10.32 -35.82
N ALA A 218 -23.04 10.39 -36.42
CA ALA A 218 -23.57 9.29 -37.21
C ALA A 218 -22.66 9.00 -38.43
N SER A 219 -22.66 7.75 -38.87
CA SER A 219 -21.95 7.28 -40.09
C SER A 219 -20.42 7.37 -40.04
N LYS A 220 -19.82 7.90 -38.96
CA LYS A 220 -18.38 7.86 -38.79
C LYS A 220 -17.95 6.58 -38.06
N LYS A 221 -16.74 6.13 -38.36
CA LYS A 221 -16.09 5.08 -37.57
C LYS A 221 -15.54 5.70 -36.29
N LEU A 222 -15.87 5.10 -35.15
CA LEU A 222 -15.53 5.57 -33.83
C LEU A 222 -14.77 4.48 -33.10
N ARG A 223 -14.01 4.88 -32.10
CA ARG A 223 -13.29 3.97 -31.20
C ARG A 223 -13.58 4.35 -29.76
N VAL A 224 -14.09 3.42 -28.95
CA VAL A 224 -14.07 3.55 -27.50
C VAL A 224 -12.73 3.03 -26.97
N ILE A 225 -12.19 3.72 -25.99
CA ILE A 225 -10.96 3.34 -25.28
C ILE A 225 -11.30 3.28 -23.80
N VAL A 226 -10.99 2.15 -23.15
CA VAL A 226 -11.19 1.92 -21.71
C VAL A 226 -9.88 1.45 -21.08
N SER A 227 -9.55 1.98 -19.92
CA SER A 227 -8.42 1.54 -19.10
C SER A 227 -8.71 1.73 -17.62
N GLY A 228 -7.94 1.06 -16.78
CA GLY A 228 -7.95 1.30 -15.33
C GLY A 228 -7.50 2.73 -15.02
N LEU A 229 -8.20 3.35 -14.09
CA LEU A 229 -7.90 4.71 -13.60
C LEU A 229 -8.26 4.76 -12.12
N ASP A 230 -7.32 5.15 -11.26
CA ASP A 230 -7.60 5.35 -9.84
C ASP A 230 -8.04 6.79 -9.53
N ALA A 231 -8.50 7.02 -8.32
CA ALA A 231 -8.96 8.33 -7.85
C ALA A 231 -7.85 9.40 -7.81
N GLU A 232 -6.58 8.98 -7.79
CA GLU A 232 -5.41 9.86 -7.89
C GLU A 232 -5.02 10.20 -9.34
N GLY A 233 -5.74 9.65 -10.35
CA GLY A 233 -5.45 9.85 -11.76
C GLY A 233 -4.36 8.94 -12.32
N THR A 234 -4.00 7.87 -11.62
CA THR A 234 -3.02 6.90 -12.11
C THR A 234 -3.68 5.94 -13.09
N VAL A 235 -3.18 5.90 -14.32
CA VAL A 235 -3.61 4.95 -15.35
C VAL A 235 -2.92 3.61 -15.13
N PHE A 236 -3.67 2.53 -15.15
CA PHE A 236 -3.13 1.19 -14.99
C PHE A 236 -3.79 0.15 -15.94
N GLY A 237 -3.15 -1.00 -16.06
CA GLY A 237 -3.56 -2.02 -17.02
C GLY A 237 -3.27 -1.63 -18.46
N THR A 238 -3.67 -2.48 -19.39
CA THR A 238 -3.55 -2.23 -20.83
C THR A 238 -4.86 -1.69 -21.36
N PRO A 239 -4.87 -0.50 -22.01
CA PRO A 239 -6.09 0.04 -22.62
C PRO A 239 -6.70 -0.94 -23.61
N THR A 240 -7.99 -1.16 -23.48
CA THR A 240 -8.78 -1.99 -24.39
C THR A 240 -9.60 -1.08 -25.29
N THR A 241 -9.71 -1.45 -26.56
CA THR A 241 -10.42 -0.64 -27.57
C THR A 241 -11.47 -1.47 -28.28
N LEU A 242 -12.58 -0.82 -28.66
CA LEU A 242 -13.62 -1.36 -29.54
C LEU A 242 -13.96 -0.31 -30.60
N GLU A 243 -13.84 -0.70 -31.85
CA GLU A 243 -14.24 0.15 -32.98
C GLU A 243 -15.69 -0.15 -33.38
N PHE A 244 -16.46 0.90 -33.68
CA PHE A 244 -17.85 0.78 -34.06
C PHE A 244 -18.30 1.91 -35.00
N ARG A 245 -19.48 1.80 -35.55
CA ARG A 245 -20.13 2.82 -36.37
C ARG A 245 -21.61 2.83 -36.08
N LEU A 246 -22.15 3.99 -35.79
CA LEU A 246 -23.60 4.14 -35.60
C LEU A 246 -24.31 4.07 -36.97
N THR A 247 -25.42 3.37 -36.98
CA THR A 247 -26.31 3.32 -38.17
C THR A 247 -27.23 4.53 -38.10
N PRO A 248 -27.32 5.36 -39.19
CA PRO A 248 -28.31 6.43 -39.24
C PRO A 248 -29.72 5.85 -39.14
N ASP A 249 -30.61 6.60 -38.50
CA ASP A 249 -32.03 6.28 -38.56
C ASP A 249 -32.51 6.28 -40.03
N ALA A 250 -33.29 5.27 -40.41
CA ALA A 250 -33.80 5.10 -41.75
C ALA A 250 -34.94 6.08 -42.04
#